data_a1c8a251231915957c8b0996914d0d3d
#
_entry.id   a1c8a251231915957c8b0996914d0d3d
#
_cell.length_a   1.000
_cell.length_b   1.000
_cell.length_c   1.000
_cell.angle_alpha   90.00
_cell.angle_beta   90.00
_cell.angle_gamma   90.00
#
_symmetry.space_group_name_H-M   'P 1'
#
loop_
_entity.id
_entity.type
_entity.pdbx_description
1 polymer ?
#
loop_
_entity_poly.entity_id
_entity_poly.type
_entity_poly.pdbx_seq_one_letter_code
_entity_poly.pdbx_strand_id
1 'polypeptide(L)'
;DVDGLIKDRSAEAIKHFNEVYDQLEELCEGVEAPKGDLQYMHYFCGESGMSEETDEIYSRLRERLYKLVSGLVRAFAEAKPYMVDIYTAKEVSAYDEKVKFYVELKQTIGNKSGDFLDFKAYEPDMRKLIDNYITASDSVKIGEFDDLTLLDFVAEQGEIMTEEDAPSDKKEGAAEAIENNIRRKMVEKVAVNPKYYEKMSTILDELIQKRK
;
A
#
# COMPACT_ATOMS: atom_id res chain seq x y z
N ASP A 1 35.41 -17.62 -17.79
CA ASP A 1 35.55 -17.86 -16.36
C ASP A 1 34.19 -17.73 -15.67
N VAL A 2 33.58 -18.90 -15.32
CA VAL A 2 32.21 -18.94 -14.76
C VAL A 2 32.15 -18.26 -13.39
N ASP A 3 33.19 -18.36 -12.61
CA ASP A 3 33.28 -17.74 -11.26
C ASP A 3 33.32 -16.20 -11.34
N GLY A 4 33.93 -15.64 -12.37
CA GLY A 4 33.91 -14.20 -12.61
C GLY A 4 32.50 -13.70 -12.97
N LEU A 5 31.80 -14.42 -13.82
CA LEU A 5 30.42 -14.08 -14.22
C LEU A 5 29.42 -14.17 -13.06
N ILE A 6 29.60 -15.12 -12.15
CA ILE A 6 28.75 -15.28 -10.95
C ILE A 6 28.98 -14.12 -9.99
N LYS A 7 30.24 -13.72 -9.76
CA LYS A 7 30.59 -12.60 -8.89
C LYS A 7 30.07 -11.27 -9.41
N ASP A 8 30.14 -11.03 -10.73
CA ASP A 8 29.58 -9.84 -11.36
C ASP A 8 28.05 -9.77 -11.19
N ARG A 9 27.35 -10.88 -11.39
CA ARG A 9 25.89 -10.95 -11.19
C ARG A 9 25.48 -10.73 -9.73
N SER A 10 26.22 -11.26 -8.79
CA SER A 10 25.91 -11.09 -7.35
C SER A 10 26.06 -9.65 -6.91
N ALA A 11 27.15 -8.99 -7.33
CA ALA A 11 27.40 -7.58 -7.04
C ALA A 11 26.35 -6.67 -7.68
N GLU A 12 25.95 -6.96 -8.92
CA GLU A 12 24.94 -6.20 -9.65
C GLU A 12 23.55 -6.36 -9.01
N ALA A 13 23.17 -7.57 -8.60
CA ALA A 13 21.89 -7.83 -7.92
C ALA A 13 21.79 -7.09 -6.59
N ILE A 14 22.85 -7.11 -5.77
CA ILE A 14 22.89 -6.39 -4.50
C ILE A 14 22.87 -4.88 -4.71
N LYS A 15 23.62 -4.38 -5.68
CA LYS A 15 23.62 -2.96 -6.04
C LYS A 15 22.23 -2.50 -6.47
N HIS A 16 21.56 -3.26 -7.34
CA HIS A 16 20.22 -2.97 -7.79
C HIS A 16 19.21 -2.94 -6.62
N PHE A 17 19.30 -3.91 -5.71
CA PHE A 17 18.47 -3.92 -4.50
C PHE A 17 18.68 -2.64 -3.68
N ASN A 18 19.93 -2.26 -3.40
CA ASN A 18 20.23 -1.07 -2.62
C ASN A 18 19.69 0.20 -3.31
N GLU A 19 19.87 0.34 -4.62
CA GLU A 19 19.36 1.48 -5.38
C GLU A 19 17.82 1.62 -5.28
N VAL A 20 17.08 0.52 -5.38
CA VAL A 20 15.62 0.56 -5.26
C VAL A 20 15.19 0.81 -3.82
N TYR A 21 15.90 0.23 -2.85
CA TYR A 21 15.65 0.44 -1.43
C TYR A 21 15.84 1.91 -1.05
N ASP A 22 16.96 2.53 -1.46
CA ASP A 22 17.26 3.93 -1.21
C ASP A 22 16.22 4.86 -1.83
N GLN A 23 15.75 4.58 -3.05
CA GLN A 23 14.68 5.34 -3.69
C GLN A 23 13.34 5.26 -2.93
N LEU A 24 13.06 4.13 -2.29
CA LEU A 24 11.88 3.95 -1.45
C LEU A 24 12.00 4.71 -0.13
N GLU A 25 13.15 4.63 0.53
CA GLU A 25 13.42 5.41 1.75
C GLU A 25 13.33 6.92 1.45
N GLU A 26 13.91 7.39 0.33
CA GLU A 26 13.82 8.78 -0.13
C GLU A 26 12.35 9.20 -0.38
N LEU A 27 11.56 8.35 -1.04
CA LEU A 27 10.13 8.61 -1.29
C LEU A 27 9.35 8.77 0.01
N CYS A 28 9.69 8.01 1.05
CA CYS A 28 9.05 8.03 2.36
C CYS A 28 9.71 9.00 3.36
N GLU A 29 10.73 9.76 2.95
CA GLU A 29 11.40 10.72 3.84
C GLU A 29 10.46 11.83 4.30
N GLY A 30 9.59 12.29 3.39
CA GLY A 30 8.60 13.35 3.66
C GLY A 30 7.45 12.95 4.59
N VAL A 31 7.37 11.69 5.02
CA VAL A 31 6.34 11.25 5.97
C VAL A 31 6.66 11.77 7.37
N GLU A 32 5.71 12.47 7.99
CA GLU A 32 5.86 13.05 9.33
C GLU A 32 6.04 11.99 10.41
N ALA A 33 6.76 12.35 11.47
CA ALA A 33 6.90 11.51 12.64
C ALA A 33 5.70 11.67 13.62
N PRO A 34 5.29 10.62 14.34
CA PRO A 34 5.76 9.23 14.23
C PRO A 34 5.29 8.59 12.94
N LYS A 35 6.15 7.88 12.20
CA LYS A 35 5.84 7.26 10.90
C LYS A 35 4.86 6.07 11.07
N GLY A 36 3.62 6.35 11.47
CA GLY A 36 2.53 5.38 11.62
C GLY A 36 1.62 5.34 10.39
N ASP A 37 0.61 4.46 10.41
CA ASP A 37 -0.31 4.23 9.29
C ASP A 37 -1.02 5.51 8.85
N LEU A 38 -1.45 6.35 9.80
CA LEU A 38 -2.13 7.60 9.52
C LEU A 38 -1.24 8.59 8.76
N GLN A 39 0.02 8.77 9.20
CA GLN A 39 0.97 9.67 8.56
C GLN A 39 1.32 9.21 7.15
N TYR A 40 1.50 7.91 6.93
CA TYR A 40 1.66 7.36 5.59
C TYR A 40 0.43 7.58 4.72
N MET A 41 -0.77 7.40 5.28
CA MET A 41 -2.03 7.64 4.57
C MET A 41 -2.15 9.12 4.16
N HIS A 42 -1.93 10.07 5.08
CA HIS A 42 -1.98 11.50 4.77
C HIS A 42 -0.94 11.89 3.71
N TYR A 43 0.26 11.33 3.80
CA TYR A 43 1.32 11.62 2.84
C TYR A 43 1.02 11.11 1.42
N PHE A 44 0.44 9.92 1.29
CA PHE A 44 0.17 9.29 -0.01
C PHE A 44 -1.24 9.51 -0.55
N CYS A 45 -2.21 9.81 0.32
CA CYS A 45 -3.61 9.97 -0.05
C CYS A 45 -4.12 11.40 0.18
N GLY A 46 -3.40 12.21 0.96
CA GLY A 46 -3.86 13.51 1.43
C GLY A 46 -4.98 13.42 2.46
N GLU A 47 -5.54 14.57 2.81
CA GLU A 47 -6.68 14.65 3.71
C GLU A 47 -8.00 14.44 2.95
N SER A 48 -9.02 13.95 3.66
CA SER A 48 -10.35 13.71 3.09
C SER A 48 -10.98 14.97 2.50
N GLY A 49 -11.56 14.83 1.32
CA GLY A 49 -12.35 15.90 0.69
C GLY A 49 -11.59 16.87 -0.21
N MET A 50 -10.44 16.46 -0.74
CA MET A 50 -9.63 17.25 -1.66
C MET A 50 -10.25 17.39 -3.07
N SER A 51 -9.77 18.40 -3.81
CA SER A 51 -10.15 18.64 -5.20
C SER A 51 -9.56 17.57 -6.14
N GLU A 52 -10.17 17.38 -7.33
CA GLU A 52 -9.67 16.46 -8.37
C GLU A 52 -8.20 16.74 -8.75
N GLU A 53 -7.78 18.00 -8.84
CA GLU A 53 -6.40 18.38 -9.15
C GLU A 53 -5.42 17.90 -8.07
N THR A 54 -5.84 17.95 -6.82
CA THR A 54 -5.04 17.50 -5.68
C THR A 54 -4.95 15.97 -5.66
N ASP A 55 -6.05 15.26 -5.99
CA ASP A 55 -6.06 13.79 -6.08
C ASP A 55 -5.12 13.27 -7.18
N GLU A 56 -4.96 13.99 -8.30
CA GLU A 56 -4.01 13.63 -9.36
C GLU A 56 -2.56 13.63 -8.87
N ILE A 57 -2.18 14.59 -8.02
CA ILE A 57 -0.83 14.67 -7.45
C ILE A 57 -0.57 13.44 -6.55
N TYR A 58 -1.52 13.13 -5.66
CA TYR A 58 -1.40 11.97 -4.77
C TYR A 58 -1.47 10.65 -5.55
N SER A 59 -2.27 10.56 -6.60
CA SER A 59 -2.32 9.39 -7.47
C SER A 59 -0.96 9.08 -8.10
N ARG A 60 -0.25 10.08 -8.61
CA ARG A 60 1.11 9.92 -9.14
C ARG A 60 2.11 9.48 -8.05
N LEU A 61 1.96 10.01 -6.83
CA LEU A 61 2.81 9.64 -5.70
C LEU A 61 2.60 8.18 -5.31
N ARG A 62 1.33 7.74 -5.23
CA ARG A 62 0.95 6.35 -4.98
C ARG A 62 1.44 5.40 -6.08
N GLU A 63 1.29 5.79 -7.35
CA GLU A 63 1.80 4.99 -8.47
C GLU A 63 3.31 4.77 -8.38
N ARG A 64 4.06 5.82 -7.99
CA ARG A 64 5.50 5.71 -7.76
C ARG A 64 5.81 4.74 -6.62
N LEU A 65 5.09 4.81 -5.49
CA LEU A 65 5.20 3.86 -4.38
C LEU A 65 4.98 2.42 -4.87
N TYR A 66 3.90 2.18 -5.60
CA TYR A 66 3.55 0.83 -6.07
C TYR A 66 4.59 0.25 -7.02
N LYS A 67 5.14 1.06 -7.91
CA LYS A 67 6.22 0.64 -8.82
C LYS A 67 7.50 0.31 -8.06
N LEU A 68 7.90 1.17 -7.12
CA LEU A 68 9.11 0.97 -6.33
C LEU A 68 9.01 -0.25 -5.42
N VAL A 69 7.88 -0.45 -4.74
CA VAL A 69 7.68 -1.65 -3.89
C VAL A 69 7.73 -2.92 -4.72
N SER A 70 7.09 -2.93 -5.90
CA SER A 70 7.15 -4.09 -6.80
C SER A 70 8.58 -4.35 -7.30
N GLY A 71 9.34 -3.29 -7.59
CA GLY A 71 10.76 -3.36 -7.93
C GLY A 71 11.61 -3.89 -6.77
N LEU A 72 11.36 -3.40 -5.55
CA LEU A 72 12.07 -3.83 -4.34
C LEU A 72 11.93 -5.32 -4.08
N VAL A 73 10.71 -5.85 -4.17
CA VAL A 73 10.45 -7.29 -3.96
C VAL A 73 11.23 -8.14 -4.97
N ARG A 74 11.26 -7.73 -6.24
CA ARG A 74 12.04 -8.45 -7.29
C ARG A 74 13.53 -8.37 -7.03
N ALA A 75 14.05 -7.16 -6.79
CA ALA A 75 15.46 -6.94 -6.53
C ALA A 75 15.93 -7.68 -5.26
N PHE A 76 15.11 -7.72 -4.21
CA PHE A 76 15.41 -8.49 -3.00
C PHE A 76 15.43 -10.00 -3.27
N ALA A 77 14.47 -10.52 -4.03
CA ALA A 77 14.45 -11.94 -4.39
C ALA A 77 15.70 -12.36 -5.18
N GLU A 78 16.20 -11.48 -6.06
CA GLU A 78 17.43 -11.71 -6.82
C GLU A 78 18.69 -11.59 -5.95
N ALA A 79 18.74 -10.61 -5.04
CA ALA A 79 19.90 -10.32 -4.22
C ALA A 79 20.03 -11.26 -3.00
N LYS A 80 18.92 -11.71 -2.40
CA LYS A 80 18.88 -12.47 -1.14
C LYS A 80 19.81 -13.69 -1.10
N PRO A 81 19.93 -14.53 -2.16
CA PRO A 81 20.86 -15.65 -2.16
C PRO A 81 22.32 -15.24 -1.99
N TYR A 82 22.70 -14.05 -2.43
CA TYR A 82 24.06 -13.51 -2.41
C TYR A 82 24.33 -12.64 -1.17
N MET A 83 23.29 -12.16 -0.51
CA MET A 83 23.42 -11.31 0.67
C MET A 83 24.08 -12.02 1.84
N VAL A 84 23.92 -13.34 1.95
CA VAL A 84 24.51 -14.14 3.04
C VAL A 84 26.05 -14.13 3.04
N ASP A 85 26.67 -13.81 1.91
CA ASP A 85 28.12 -13.74 1.77
C ASP A 85 28.69 -12.37 2.15
N ILE A 86 27.84 -11.32 2.21
CA ILE A 86 28.25 -9.92 2.41
C ILE A 86 27.68 -9.35 3.71
N TYR A 87 26.44 -9.69 4.04
CA TYR A 87 25.72 -9.20 5.20
C TYR A 87 25.60 -10.26 6.29
N THR A 88 25.52 -9.83 7.53
CA THR A 88 25.22 -10.74 8.64
C THR A 88 23.78 -11.23 8.56
N ALA A 89 23.48 -12.39 9.15
CA ALA A 89 22.14 -12.93 9.20
C ALA A 89 21.11 -11.94 9.82
N LYS A 90 21.57 -11.12 10.77
CA LYS A 90 20.73 -10.08 11.40
C LYS A 90 20.38 -8.95 10.42
N GLU A 91 21.33 -8.52 9.60
CA GLU A 91 21.11 -7.50 8.58
C GLU A 91 20.16 -8.01 7.48
N VAL A 92 20.35 -9.24 7.02
CA VAL A 92 19.46 -9.87 6.05
C VAL A 92 18.03 -9.98 6.60
N SER A 93 17.87 -10.34 7.88
CA SER A 93 16.58 -10.37 8.55
C SER A 93 15.94 -8.96 8.63
N ALA A 94 16.73 -7.93 8.92
CA ALA A 94 16.25 -6.56 8.96
C ALA A 94 15.76 -6.09 7.59
N TYR A 95 16.47 -6.44 6.51
CA TYR A 95 16.00 -6.15 5.15
C TYR A 95 14.70 -6.91 4.81
N ASP A 96 14.59 -8.17 5.21
CA ASP A 96 13.37 -8.97 5.02
C ASP A 96 12.15 -8.32 5.71
N GLU A 97 12.32 -7.85 6.95
CA GLU A 97 11.29 -7.12 7.69
C GLU A 97 10.91 -5.80 7.01
N LYS A 98 11.89 -5.06 6.50
CA LYS A 98 11.66 -3.81 5.76
C LYS A 98 10.91 -4.06 4.44
N VAL A 99 11.27 -5.11 3.70
CA VAL A 99 10.55 -5.49 2.48
C VAL A 99 9.10 -5.84 2.77
N LYS A 100 8.84 -6.62 3.84
CA LYS A 100 7.48 -6.94 4.30
C LYS A 100 6.71 -5.68 4.67
N PHE A 101 7.33 -4.79 5.44
CA PHE A 101 6.72 -3.50 5.80
C PHE A 101 6.27 -2.72 4.56
N TYR A 102 7.12 -2.59 3.52
CA TYR A 102 6.75 -1.86 2.32
C TYR A 102 5.66 -2.55 1.50
N VAL A 103 5.61 -3.88 1.49
CA VAL A 103 4.52 -4.65 0.87
C VAL A 103 3.20 -4.38 1.58
N GLU A 104 3.18 -4.43 2.91
CA GLU A 104 2.01 -4.12 3.73
C GLU A 104 1.58 -2.66 3.56
N LEU A 105 2.54 -1.73 3.54
CA LEU A 105 2.28 -0.32 3.29
C LEU A 105 1.61 -0.10 1.94
N LYS A 106 2.15 -0.69 0.86
CA LYS A 106 1.55 -0.64 -0.48
C LYS A 106 0.10 -1.11 -0.45
N GLN A 107 -0.18 -2.23 0.21
CA GLN A 107 -1.51 -2.80 0.31
C GLN A 107 -2.45 -1.89 1.11
N THR A 108 -1.98 -1.38 2.24
CA THR A 108 -2.73 -0.45 3.10
C THR A 108 -3.08 0.83 2.33
N ILE A 109 -2.11 1.45 1.65
CA ILE A 109 -2.34 2.66 0.87
C ILE A 109 -3.30 2.39 -0.29
N GLY A 110 -3.12 1.30 -1.04
CA GLY A 110 -4.01 0.92 -2.15
C GLY A 110 -5.45 0.70 -1.70
N ASN A 111 -5.65 0.04 -0.58
CA ASN A 111 -6.98 -0.18 -0.01
C ASN A 111 -7.62 1.13 0.49
N LYS A 112 -6.84 1.97 1.18
CA LYS A 112 -7.34 3.22 1.78
C LYS A 112 -7.58 4.33 0.75
N SER A 113 -6.81 4.38 -0.34
CA SER A 113 -7.01 5.36 -1.42
C SER A 113 -8.20 5.05 -2.31
N GLY A 114 -8.72 3.82 -2.27
CA GLY A 114 -9.70 3.34 -3.25
C GLY A 114 -9.12 3.15 -4.64
N ASP A 115 -7.78 3.15 -4.77
CA ASP A 115 -7.09 2.74 -5.97
C ASP A 115 -7.27 1.23 -6.12
N PHE A 116 -8.43 0.81 -6.61
CA PHE A 116 -8.64 -0.56 -7.07
C PHE A 116 -7.73 -0.77 -8.27
N LEU A 117 -6.44 -1.02 -7.97
CA LEU A 117 -5.50 -1.37 -9.00
C LEU A 117 -6.01 -2.65 -9.65
N ASP A 118 -6.12 -2.63 -10.95
CA ASP A 118 -6.26 -3.84 -11.74
C ASP A 118 -4.98 -4.68 -11.56
N PHE A 119 -4.92 -5.41 -10.44
CA PHE A 119 -3.80 -6.30 -10.11
C PHE A 119 -3.59 -7.36 -11.20
N LYS A 120 -4.58 -7.57 -12.09
CA LYS A 120 -4.45 -8.49 -13.23
C LYS A 120 -3.30 -8.13 -14.15
N ALA A 121 -2.99 -6.86 -14.32
CA ALA A 121 -1.86 -6.42 -15.14
C ALA A 121 -0.49 -6.80 -14.53
N TYR A 122 -0.42 -6.97 -13.20
CA TYR A 122 0.80 -7.30 -12.46
C TYR A 122 0.78 -8.71 -11.85
N GLU A 123 -0.31 -9.44 -11.99
CA GLU A 123 -0.58 -10.72 -11.35
C GLU A 123 0.46 -11.82 -11.64
N PRO A 124 0.96 -12.02 -12.86
CA PRO A 124 1.88 -13.12 -13.15
C PRO A 124 3.20 -13.00 -12.38
N ASP A 125 3.73 -11.79 -12.26
CA ASP A 125 5.01 -11.53 -11.59
C ASP A 125 4.85 -11.48 -10.06
N MET A 126 3.73 -10.93 -9.58
CA MET A 126 3.39 -10.87 -8.16
C MET A 126 3.04 -12.24 -7.59
N ARG A 127 2.27 -13.05 -8.31
CA ARG A 127 1.91 -14.41 -7.89
C ARG A 127 3.14 -15.29 -7.74
N LYS A 128 4.08 -15.23 -8.69
CA LYS A 128 5.33 -15.99 -8.63
C LYS A 128 6.24 -15.59 -7.47
N LEU A 129 6.21 -14.32 -7.08
CA LEU A 129 6.96 -13.80 -5.93
C LEU A 129 6.27 -14.16 -4.60
N ILE A 130 4.96 -14.03 -4.52
CA ILE A 130 4.15 -14.40 -3.36
C ILE A 130 4.29 -15.91 -3.11
N ASP A 131 4.18 -16.75 -4.13
CA ASP A 131 4.34 -18.21 -4.01
C ASP A 131 5.74 -18.60 -3.53
N ASN A 132 6.78 -17.88 -3.95
CA ASN A 132 8.15 -18.12 -3.48
C ASN A 132 8.41 -17.64 -2.04
N TYR A 133 7.65 -16.65 -1.55
CA TYR A 133 7.82 -16.09 -0.20
C TYR A 133 6.84 -16.67 0.83
N ILE A 134 5.65 -17.10 0.42
CA ILE A 134 4.57 -17.57 1.32
C ILE A 134 4.63 -19.08 1.57
N THR A 135 5.50 -19.83 0.90
CA THR A 135 5.71 -21.27 1.19
C THR A 135 6.24 -21.57 2.61
N ALA A 136 6.42 -20.57 3.46
CA ALA A 136 6.91 -20.74 4.82
C ALA A 136 5.89 -20.46 5.94
N SER A 137 4.69 -20.03 5.65
CA SER A 137 3.59 -19.90 6.63
C SER A 137 2.27 -20.22 5.97
N ASP A 138 1.41 -20.94 6.70
CA ASP A 138 0.08 -21.34 6.23
C ASP A 138 -0.60 -20.23 5.47
N SER A 139 -0.98 -20.52 4.22
CA SER A 139 -1.60 -19.56 3.32
C SER A 139 -2.87 -18.99 3.93
N VAL A 140 -2.78 -17.80 4.47
CA VAL A 140 -3.96 -16.95 4.58
C VAL A 140 -4.34 -16.60 3.15
N LYS A 141 -5.48 -17.11 2.69
CA LYS A 141 -6.08 -16.67 1.41
C LYS A 141 -6.21 -15.16 1.49
N ILE A 142 -5.30 -14.45 0.80
CA ILE A 142 -5.52 -13.05 0.46
C ILE A 142 -6.70 -13.10 -0.50
N GLY A 143 -7.87 -12.67 -0.01
CA GLY A 143 -9.11 -12.75 -0.75
C GLY A 143 -8.96 -12.22 -2.16
N GLU A 144 -9.68 -12.80 -3.08
CA GLU A 144 -9.81 -12.33 -4.45
C GLU A 144 -10.32 -10.89 -4.41
N PHE A 145 -9.41 -9.92 -4.52
CA PHE A 145 -9.70 -8.48 -4.45
C PHE A 145 -10.55 -7.96 -5.62
N ASP A 146 -10.89 -8.82 -6.57
CA ASP A 146 -11.66 -8.47 -7.75
C ASP A 146 -13.15 -8.16 -7.46
N ASP A 147 -13.67 -8.52 -6.27
CA ASP A 147 -15.08 -8.39 -5.92
C ASP A 147 -15.35 -7.71 -4.56
N LEU A 148 -14.37 -7.04 -3.94
CA LEU A 148 -14.65 -6.23 -2.76
C LEU A 148 -15.60 -5.10 -3.13
N THR A 149 -16.87 -5.29 -2.79
CA THR A 149 -17.85 -4.21 -2.91
C THR A 149 -17.50 -3.10 -1.90
N LEU A 150 -17.95 -1.88 -2.14
CA LEU A 150 -17.82 -0.80 -1.15
C LEU A 150 -18.38 -1.23 0.22
N LEU A 151 -19.41 -2.08 0.24
CA LEU A 151 -20.01 -2.60 1.47
C LEU A 151 -19.05 -3.52 2.23
N ASP A 152 -18.35 -4.42 1.54
CA ASP A 152 -17.36 -5.31 2.15
C ASP A 152 -16.20 -4.51 2.73
N PHE A 153 -15.71 -3.51 1.99
CA PHE A 153 -14.68 -2.60 2.48
C PHE A 153 -15.12 -1.82 3.72
N VAL A 154 -16.34 -1.27 3.72
CA VAL A 154 -16.88 -0.53 4.88
C VAL A 154 -17.07 -1.47 6.08
N ALA A 155 -17.47 -2.74 5.86
CA ALA A 155 -17.60 -3.72 6.91
C ALA A 155 -16.24 -4.05 7.54
N GLU A 156 -15.21 -4.32 6.73
CA GLU A 156 -13.84 -4.58 7.19
C GLU A 156 -13.27 -3.41 7.99
N GLN A 157 -13.36 -2.19 7.47
CA GLN A 157 -12.88 -1.01 8.20
C GLN A 157 -13.73 -0.71 9.44
N GLY A 158 -15.02 -1.05 9.42
CA GLY A 158 -15.93 -0.92 10.56
C GLY A 158 -15.56 -1.86 11.71
N GLU A 159 -15.07 -3.07 11.44
CA GLU A 159 -14.54 -3.98 12.46
C GLU A 159 -13.38 -3.34 13.23
N ILE A 160 -12.43 -2.70 12.53
CA ILE A 160 -11.30 -1.98 13.14
C ILE A 160 -11.80 -0.84 14.04
N MET A 161 -12.86 -0.14 13.65
CA MET A 161 -13.43 0.95 14.45
C MET A 161 -14.13 0.47 15.73
N THR A 162 -14.67 -0.74 15.72
CA THR A 162 -15.38 -1.33 16.87
C THR A 162 -14.47 -2.14 17.78
N GLU A 163 -13.25 -2.45 17.39
CA GLU A 163 -12.29 -3.16 18.20
C GLU A 163 -11.87 -2.30 19.43
N GLU A 164 -12.12 -2.82 20.64
CA GLU A 164 -11.91 -2.04 21.88
C GLU A 164 -10.46 -1.64 22.08
N ASP A 165 -9.52 -2.53 21.73
CA ASP A 165 -8.07 -2.37 21.93
C ASP A 165 -7.34 -1.73 20.74
N ALA A 166 -8.05 -1.38 19.65
CA ALA A 166 -7.40 -0.77 18.48
C ALA A 166 -6.89 0.63 18.82
N PRO A 167 -5.64 0.97 18.46
CA PRO A 167 -5.06 2.29 18.61
C PRO A 167 -5.92 3.39 17.98
N SER A 168 -5.95 4.58 18.58
CA SER A 168 -6.78 5.70 18.11
C SER A 168 -6.46 6.11 16.67
N ASP A 169 -5.17 6.10 16.28
CA ASP A 169 -4.70 6.41 14.94
C ASP A 169 -5.20 5.41 13.90
N LYS A 170 -5.31 4.12 14.26
CA LYS A 170 -5.92 3.10 13.38
C LYS A 170 -7.40 3.31 13.17
N LYS A 171 -8.13 3.66 14.24
CA LYS A 171 -9.58 3.97 14.16
C LYS A 171 -9.83 5.20 13.28
N GLU A 172 -9.02 6.23 13.45
CA GLU A 172 -9.09 7.47 12.66
C GLU A 172 -8.75 7.19 11.18
N GLY A 173 -7.69 6.45 10.91
CA GLY A 173 -7.32 6.03 9.55
C GLY A 173 -8.39 5.17 8.87
N ALA A 174 -9.06 4.26 9.58
CA ALA A 174 -10.18 3.48 9.07
C ALA A 174 -11.38 4.37 8.71
N ALA A 175 -11.71 5.34 9.57
CA ALA A 175 -12.81 6.28 9.33
C ALA A 175 -12.55 7.17 8.10
N GLU A 176 -11.32 7.68 7.94
CA GLU A 176 -10.94 8.47 6.77
C GLU A 176 -10.92 7.62 5.49
N ALA A 177 -10.50 6.36 5.57
CA ALA A 177 -10.54 5.45 4.44
C ALA A 177 -11.98 5.18 3.97
N ILE A 178 -12.92 4.99 4.90
CA ILE A 178 -14.36 4.85 4.58
C ILE A 178 -14.87 6.12 3.90
N GLU A 179 -14.58 7.29 4.46
CA GLU A 179 -14.99 8.58 3.90
C GLU A 179 -14.50 8.76 2.46
N ASN A 180 -13.21 8.56 2.20
CA ASN A 180 -12.60 8.70 0.89
C ASN A 180 -13.24 7.77 -0.15
N ASN A 181 -13.46 6.50 0.22
CA ASN A 181 -14.04 5.53 -0.70
C ASN A 181 -15.52 5.84 -1.01
N ILE A 182 -16.28 6.30 -0.03
CA ILE A 182 -17.67 6.73 -0.25
C ILE A 182 -17.70 7.95 -1.18
N ARG A 183 -16.87 8.99 -0.93
CA ARG A 183 -16.78 10.19 -1.79
C ARG A 183 -16.42 9.81 -3.23
N ARG A 184 -15.42 8.97 -3.42
CA ARG A 184 -15.01 8.52 -4.74
C ARG A 184 -16.14 7.82 -5.49
N LYS A 185 -16.85 6.88 -4.84
CA LYS A 185 -18.00 6.21 -5.43
C LYS A 185 -19.16 7.16 -5.75
N MET A 186 -19.35 8.20 -4.94
CA MET A 186 -20.35 9.23 -5.23
C MET A 186 -20.00 10.02 -6.48
N VAL A 187 -18.75 10.46 -6.63
CA VAL A 187 -18.26 11.17 -7.82
C VAL A 187 -18.40 10.29 -9.08
N GLU A 188 -17.97 9.02 -9.03
CA GLU A 188 -18.11 8.08 -10.15
C GLU A 188 -19.55 7.89 -10.60
N LYS A 189 -20.51 7.94 -9.69
CA LYS A 189 -21.93 7.63 -9.95
C LYS A 189 -22.84 8.86 -10.09
N VAL A 190 -22.34 10.05 -9.83
CA VAL A 190 -23.14 11.30 -9.88
C VAL A 190 -23.82 11.50 -11.23
N ALA A 191 -23.15 11.14 -12.32
CA ALA A 191 -23.69 11.25 -13.68
C ALA A 191 -24.93 10.36 -13.91
N VAL A 192 -25.07 9.25 -13.14
CA VAL A 192 -26.18 8.31 -13.27
C VAL A 192 -27.43 8.80 -12.53
N ASN A 193 -27.26 9.40 -11.35
CA ASN A 193 -28.37 9.93 -10.54
C ASN A 193 -27.92 11.13 -9.69
N PRO A 194 -27.83 12.34 -10.29
CA PRO A 194 -27.27 13.54 -9.64
C PRO A 194 -27.97 13.87 -8.31
N LYS A 195 -29.30 13.89 -8.31
CA LYS A 195 -30.08 14.25 -7.11
C LYS A 195 -29.89 13.30 -5.92
N TYR A 196 -29.72 12.03 -6.21
CA TYR A 196 -29.45 11.03 -5.17
C TYR A 196 -28.07 11.26 -4.54
N TYR A 197 -27.06 11.42 -5.36
CA TYR A 197 -25.68 11.59 -4.89
C TYR A 197 -25.42 12.94 -4.24
N GLU A 198 -26.10 14.01 -4.68
CA GLU A 198 -26.09 15.32 -4.01
C GLU A 198 -26.62 15.20 -2.57
N LYS A 199 -27.74 14.48 -2.38
CA LYS A 199 -28.29 14.24 -1.04
C LYS A 199 -27.38 13.38 -0.19
N MET A 200 -26.75 12.35 -0.77
CA MET A 200 -25.79 11.49 -0.07
C MET A 200 -24.54 12.26 0.36
N SER A 201 -24.03 13.19 -0.50
CA SER A 201 -22.93 14.07 -0.15
C SER A 201 -23.22 14.92 1.08
N THR A 202 -24.42 15.53 1.11
CA THR A 202 -24.85 16.33 2.26
C THR A 202 -24.89 15.51 3.55
N ILE A 203 -25.43 14.29 3.50
CA ILE A 203 -25.47 13.40 4.65
C ILE A 203 -24.07 13.00 5.11
N LEU A 204 -23.16 12.70 4.18
CA LEU A 204 -21.78 12.35 4.49
C LEU A 204 -21.07 13.52 5.17
N ASP A 205 -21.21 14.74 4.65
CA ASP A 205 -20.61 15.93 5.24
C ASP A 205 -21.14 16.21 6.65
N GLU A 206 -22.43 16.00 6.90
CA GLU A 206 -23.01 16.10 8.26
C GLU A 206 -22.43 15.07 9.23
N LEU A 207 -22.21 13.84 8.76
CA LEU A 207 -21.59 12.79 9.58
C LEU A 207 -20.15 13.09 9.93
N ILE A 208 -19.38 13.60 8.95
CA ILE A 208 -17.98 14.00 9.15
C ILE A 208 -17.88 15.14 10.16
N GLN A 209 -18.76 16.14 10.07
CA GLN A 209 -18.80 17.26 11.02
C GLN A 209 -19.14 16.81 12.45
N LYS A 210 -19.93 15.76 12.61
CA LYS A 210 -20.25 15.19 13.94
C LYS A 210 -19.12 14.36 14.53
N ARG A 211 -18.22 13.84 13.68
CA ARG A 211 -17.04 13.08 14.11
C ARG A 211 -15.93 13.99 14.66
N LYS A 212 -15.76 15.18 14.07
CA LYS A 212 -14.78 16.19 14.48
C LYS A 212 -15.21 16.88 15.77
#